data_bff7a6c6eb1434f8f5261a06af86cbc1
#
_entry.id   bff7a6c6eb1434f8f5261a06af86cbc1
#
_cell.length_a   1.000
_cell.length_b   1.000
_cell.length_c   1.000
_cell.angle_alpha   90.00
_cell.angle_beta   90.00
_cell.angle_gamma   90.00
#
_symmetry.space_group_name_H-M   'P 1'
#
loop_
_entity.id
_entity.type
_entity.pdbx_description
1 polymer ?
#
loop_
_entity_poly.entity_id
_entity_poly.type
_entity_poly.pdbx_seq_one_letter_code
_entity_poly.pdbx_strand_id
1 'polypeptide(L)'
;MKKLFTNYINTFKGLSTEVWWLSLITLINRAGTMVIPFLSLYLNKSLGFSLENVGWILSFWGLGSVVGTWLGGKLTDKVGYYKVMFVSLLFTGIFFFLLQYITTFTGFCFGIFTVMLVADIFRPAMFVALSAYSKPENKTRSVTLIRLAINLGFSAGPALGGLIITNIGYKGLFWVDGITCVLAAILLLKVLHPKKAKVLDVVKVEKPVSVYSDKIFWLFFIAMFIFGFTFMQYFSTMPLYYKDIRFLSEFEIGMLMAFNGFFIFVFEMPLINWLVNSKRSKVKLIALGLFLVAISFVVLNFTNWLGILLIGMLFMTIGEMIAFPFSNSFALERGKKGNQGEYMAMYAMSFSLASIFSHNTGMQMIDKFGYEFTWYFMTAFAVLGVGILVILLKILQKKATKAKVSLQS
;
A
#
# COMPACT_ATOMS: atom_id res chain seq x y z
N MET A 1 -21.28 21.43 8.45
CA MET A 1 -20.09 21.41 7.56
C MET A 1 -18.95 22.32 8.05
N LYS A 2 -19.12 23.63 8.28
CA LYS A 2 -18.04 24.53 8.76
C LYS A 2 -17.35 24.03 10.04
N LYS A 3 -18.10 23.57 11.04
CA LYS A 3 -17.56 23.07 12.32
C LYS A 3 -16.72 21.80 12.19
N LEU A 4 -17.11 20.89 11.30
CA LEU A 4 -16.34 19.68 10.97
C LEU A 4 -15.03 20.03 10.25
N PHE A 5 -15.08 20.95 9.29
CA PHE A 5 -13.91 21.41 8.55
C PHE A 5 -12.93 22.19 9.46
N THR A 6 -13.44 23.04 10.34
CA THR A 6 -12.61 23.77 11.33
C THR A 6 -11.95 22.80 12.31
N ASN A 7 -12.68 21.78 12.79
CA ASN A 7 -12.12 20.75 13.65
C ASN A 7 -11.05 19.91 12.94
N TYR A 8 -11.25 19.61 11.65
CA TYR A 8 -10.27 18.89 10.83
C TYR A 8 -8.97 19.69 10.68
N ILE A 9 -9.05 20.98 10.31
CA ILE A 9 -7.87 21.85 10.22
C ILE A 9 -7.17 22.00 11.59
N ASN A 10 -7.95 22.13 12.67
CA ASN A 10 -7.39 22.23 14.02
C ASN A 10 -6.64 20.96 14.46
N THR A 11 -6.93 19.82 13.85
CA THR A 11 -6.19 18.57 14.12
C THR A 11 -4.71 18.66 13.75
N PHE A 12 -4.36 19.51 12.79
CA PHE A 12 -2.98 19.70 12.32
C PHE A 12 -2.27 20.90 12.94
N LYS A 13 -2.93 21.69 13.79
CA LYS A 13 -2.29 22.79 14.50
C LYS A 13 -1.28 22.27 15.53
N GLY A 14 -0.11 22.94 15.61
CA GLY A 14 0.95 22.61 16.55
C GLY A 14 1.92 21.51 16.09
N LEU A 15 1.78 21.00 14.86
CA LEU A 15 2.80 20.15 14.25
C LEU A 15 4.06 20.97 13.95
N SER A 16 5.23 20.34 14.04
CA SER A 16 6.50 21.01 13.71
C SER A 16 6.60 21.29 12.20
N THR A 17 7.33 22.34 11.86
CA THR A 17 7.59 22.74 10.47
C THR A 17 8.27 21.60 9.69
N GLU A 18 9.15 20.83 10.35
CA GLU A 18 9.84 19.71 9.73
C GLU A 18 8.86 18.56 9.36
N VAL A 19 7.81 18.33 10.15
CA VAL A 19 6.76 17.35 9.81
C VAL A 19 5.98 17.79 8.58
N TRP A 20 5.69 19.08 8.42
CA TRP A 20 5.06 19.62 7.21
C TRP A 20 5.96 19.46 5.98
N TRP A 21 7.25 19.77 6.09
CA TRP A 21 8.21 19.56 5.01
C TRP A 21 8.37 18.10 4.64
N LEU A 22 8.47 17.21 5.64
CA LEU A 22 8.52 15.77 5.40
C LEU A 22 7.25 15.26 4.69
N SER A 23 6.09 15.81 5.04
CA SER A 23 4.82 15.48 4.37
C SER A 23 4.80 15.96 2.92
N LEU A 24 5.30 17.16 2.64
CA LEU A 24 5.42 17.68 1.28
C LEU A 24 6.40 16.87 0.42
N ILE A 25 7.56 16.51 0.98
CA ILE A 25 8.54 15.62 0.31
C ILE A 25 7.89 14.26 0.00
N THR A 26 7.14 13.71 0.95
CA THR A 26 6.42 12.45 0.76
C THR A 26 5.34 12.58 -0.31
N LEU A 27 4.58 13.69 -0.32
CA LEU A 27 3.57 13.97 -1.34
C LEU A 27 4.19 14.03 -2.75
N ILE A 28 5.28 14.78 -2.92
CA ILE A 28 5.98 14.90 -4.21
C ILE A 28 6.49 13.53 -4.66
N ASN A 29 7.12 12.78 -3.76
CA ASN A 29 7.61 11.43 -4.07
C ASN A 29 6.46 10.49 -4.46
N ARG A 30 5.31 10.54 -3.78
CA ARG A 30 4.16 9.67 -4.06
C ARG A 30 3.36 10.12 -5.27
N ALA A 31 3.23 11.41 -5.53
CA ALA A 31 2.64 11.91 -6.77
C ALA A 31 3.50 11.55 -7.99
N GLY A 32 4.82 11.43 -7.82
CA GLY A 32 5.76 10.97 -8.84
C GLY A 32 5.84 9.45 -9.00
N THR A 33 5.00 8.64 -8.37
CA THR A 33 4.92 7.18 -8.62
C THR A 33 3.91 6.87 -9.73
N MET A 34 4.05 7.51 -10.89
CA MET A 34 3.11 7.40 -12.01
C MET A 34 3.38 6.19 -12.87
N VAL A 35 4.62 5.70 -12.91
CA VAL A 35 5.00 4.49 -13.67
C VAL A 35 4.23 3.28 -13.19
N ILE A 36 4.07 3.10 -11.87
CA ILE A 36 3.51 1.89 -11.26
C ILE A 36 2.11 1.53 -11.78
N PRO A 37 1.11 2.44 -11.77
CA PRO A 37 -0.24 2.16 -12.25
C PRO A 37 -0.32 1.81 -13.74
N PHE A 38 0.63 2.29 -14.53
CA PHE A 38 0.65 2.10 -15.98
C PHE A 38 1.75 1.13 -16.44
N LEU A 39 2.50 0.52 -15.51
CA LEU A 39 3.64 -0.33 -15.86
C LEU A 39 3.21 -1.55 -16.66
N SER A 40 2.12 -2.22 -16.28
CA SER A 40 1.59 -3.36 -17.03
C SER A 40 1.17 -2.98 -18.45
N LEU A 41 0.53 -1.82 -18.61
CA LEU A 41 0.16 -1.29 -19.92
C LEU A 41 1.41 -0.96 -20.76
N TYR A 42 2.39 -0.27 -20.18
CA TYR A 42 3.63 0.04 -20.87
C TYR A 42 4.37 -1.21 -21.37
N LEU A 43 4.52 -2.21 -20.48
CA LEU A 43 5.21 -3.45 -20.82
C LEU A 43 4.48 -4.24 -21.90
N ASN A 44 3.16 -4.35 -21.81
CA ASN A 44 2.37 -5.12 -22.77
C ASN A 44 2.08 -4.34 -24.07
N LYS A 45 1.58 -3.10 -23.98
CA LYS A 45 1.12 -2.35 -25.15
C LYS A 45 2.22 -1.58 -25.87
N SER A 46 3.23 -1.08 -25.15
CA SER A 46 4.31 -0.28 -25.75
C SER A 46 5.54 -1.12 -26.09
N LEU A 47 5.94 -2.05 -25.21
CA LEU A 47 7.10 -2.93 -25.42
C LEU A 47 6.74 -4.29 -26.04
N GLY A 48 5.45 -4.66 -26.10
CA GLY A 48 4.99 -5.90 -26.72
C GLY A 48 5.32 -7.18 -25.93
N PHE A 49 5.60 -7.07 -24.62
CA PHE A 49 5.84 -8.25 -23.80
C PHE A 49 4.55 -9.05 -23.60
N SER A 50 4.67 -10.39 -23.60
CA SER A 50 3.58 -11.30 -23.24
C SER A 50 3.10 -11.03 -21.81
N LEU A 51 1.85 -11.40 -21.50
CA LEU A 51 1.30 -11.26 -20.15
C LEU A 51 2.12 -12.05 -19.13
N GLU A 52 2.65 -13.21 -19.50
CA GLU A 52 3.55 -13.99 -18.66
C GLU A 52 4.83 -13.19 -18.31
N ASN A 53 5.48 -12.57 -19.29
CA ASN A 53 6.66 -11.74 -19.05
C ASN A 53 6.35 -10.52 -18.19
N VAL A 54 5.20 -9.87 -18.41
CA VAL A 54 4.73 -8.77 -17.57
C VAL A 54 4.55 -9.23 -16.11
N GLY A 55 3.95 -10.41 -15.92
CA GLY A 55 3.77 -10.99 -14.59
C GLY A 55 5.10 -11.22 -13.87
N TRP A 56 6.10 -11.77 -14.56
CA TRP A 56 7.44 -11.96 -13.98
C TRP A 56 8.12 -10.63 -13.64
N ILE A 57 8.10 -9.64 -14.54
CA ILE A 57 8.68 -8.31 -14.26
C ILE A 57 8.07 -7.69 -13.02
N LEU A 58 6.73 -7.76 -12.87
CA LEU A 58 6.04 -7.25 -11.68
C LEU A 58 6.35 -8.05 -10.41
N SER A 59 6.67 -9.35 -10.53
CA SER A 59 7.17 -10.14 -9.40
C SER A 59 8.56 -9.66 -8.95
N PHE A 60 9.45 -9.31 -9.88
CA PHE A 60 10.75 -8.71 -9.57
C PHE A 60 10.60 -7.32 -8.90
N TRP A 61 9.57 -6.55 -9.28
CA TRP A 61 9.20 -5.34 -8.55
C TRP A 61 8.89 -5.65 -7.09
N GLY A 62 7.98 -6.61 -6.82
CA GLY A 62 7.62 -7.03 -5.46
C GLY A 62 8.85 -7.48 -4.66
N LEU A 63 9.72 -8.28 -5.27
CA LEU A 63 10.96 -8.77 -4.63
C LEU A 63 11.92 -7.61 -4.29
N GLY A 64 12.10 -6.66 -5.21
CA GLY A 64 12.91 -5.46 -4.97
C GLY A 64 12.39 -4.64 -3.79
N SER A 65 11.06 -4.45 -3.70
CA SER A 65 10.39 -3.75 -2.60
C SER A 65 10.64 -4.41 -1.24
N VAL A 66 10.55 -5.75 -1.16
CA VAL A 66 10.84 -6.52 0.06
C VAL A 66 12.28 -6.32 0.53
N VAL A 67 13.24 -6.55 -0.39
CA VAL A 67 14.67 -6.43 -0.09
C VAL A 67 15.01 -4.99 0.26
N GLY A 68 14.45 -4.00 -0.46
CA GLY A 68 14.64 -2.59 -0.21
C GLY A 68 14.14 -2.14 1.16
N THR A 69 12.96 -2.55 1.56
CA THR A 69 12.42 -2.24 2.89
C THR A 69 13.28 -2.83 4.01
N TRP A 70 13.73 -4.08 3.85
CA TRP A 70 14.62 -4.73 4.83
C TRP A 70 15.97 -4.04 4.93
N LEU A 71 16.62 -3.77 3.79
CA LEU A 71 17.88 -3.02 3.76
C LEU A 71 17.73 -1.61 4.32
N GLY A 72 16.62 -0.95 4.01
CA GLY A 72 16.30 0.39 4.49
C GLY A 72 16.25 0.49 6.00
N GLY A 73 15.67 -0.50 6.68
CA GLY A 73 15.72 -0.60 8.13
C GLY A 73 17.16 -0.68 8.66
N LYS A 74 17.95 -1.63 8.16
CA LYS A 74 19.35 -1.82 8.57
C LYS A 74 20.24 -0.61 8.26
N LEU A 75 20.09 0.00 7.09
CA LEU A 75 20.85 1.19 6.71
C LEU A 75 20.47 2.39 7.56
N THR A 76 19.20 2.53 7.89
CA THR A 76 18.70 3.62 8.77
C THR A 76 19.35 3.56 10.15
N ASP A 77 19.49 2.36 10.71
CA ASP A 77 20.13 2.16 12.01
C ASP A 77 21.65 2.42 11.98
N LYS A 78 22.33 2.09 10.86
CA LYS A 78 23.79 2.23 10.74
C LYS A 78 24.24 3.62 10.31
N VAL A 79 23.57 4.21 9.32
CA VAL A 79 24.00 5.44 8.63
C VAL A 79 23.18 6.65 9.04
N GLY A 80 21.98 6.40 9.62
CA GLY A 80 21.01 7.42 10.01
C GLY A 80 19.99 7.72 8.90
N TYR A 81 18.77 7.99 9.32
CA TYR A 81 17.59 8.17 8.43
C TYR A 81 17.77 9.26 7.38
N TYR A 82 18.43 10.37 7.73
CA TYR A 82 18.54 11.54 6.84
C TYR A 82 19.34 11.23 5.57
N LYS A 83 20.53 10.64 5.71
CA LYS A 83 21.38 10.25 4.59
C LYS A 83 20.70 9.16 3.74
N VAL A 84 20.07 8.20 4.42
CA VAL A 84 19.35 7.09 3.76
C VAL A 84 18.19 7.61 2.91
N MET A 85 17.39 8.53 3.42
CA MET A 85 16.30 9.18 2.67
C MET A 85 16.82 9.92 1.43
N PHE A 86 17.88 10.72 1.60
CA PHE A 86 18.46 11.48 0.50
C PHE A 86 18.99 10.59 -0.61
N VAL A 87 19.83 9.61 -0.25
CA VAL A 87 20.44 8.68 -1.21
C VAL A 87 19.35 7.87 -1.94
N SER A 88 18.37 7.36 -1.20
CA SER A 88 17.25 6.62 -1.79
C SER A 88 16.50 7.46 -2.81
N LEU A 89 16.08 8.68 -2.48
CA LEU A 89 15.34 9.56 -3.41
C LEU A 89 16.18 9.90 -4.66
N LEU A 90 17.44 10.26 -4.47
CA LEU A 90 18.32 10.65 -5.57
C LEU A 90 18.54 9.49 -6.55
N PHE A 91 18.95 8.32 -6.04
CA PHE A 91 19.22 7.17 -6.90
C PHE A 91 17.93 6.57 -7.50
N THR A 92 16.81 6.61 -6.81
CA THR A 92 15.52 6.24 -7.41
C THR A 92 15.22 7.09 -8.64
N GLY A 93 15.42 8.41 -8.55
CA GLY A 93 15.24 9.31 -9.68
C GLY A 93 16.18 8.97 -10.85
N ILE A 94 17.47 8.75 -10.57
CA ILE A 94 18.46 8.37 -11.59
C ILE A 94 18.07 7.04 -12.25
N PHE A 95 17.66 6.04 -11.48
CA PHE A 95 17.30 4.73 -12.02
C PHE A 95 16.00 4.75 -12.82
N PHE A 96 15.04 5.63 -12.52
CA PHE A 96 13.88 5.85 -13.38
C PHE A 96 14.31 6.41 -14.76
N PHE A 97 15.25 7.38 -14.80
CA PHE A 97 15.78 7.87 -16.07
C PHE A 97 16.47 6.78 -16.89
N LEU A 98 17.16 5.86 -16.23
CA LEU A 98 17.84 4.74 -16.92
C LEU A 98 16.86 3.66 -17.38
N LEU A 99 15.82 3.39 -16.60
CA LEU A 99 14.88 2.30 -16.87
C LEU A 99 14.16 2.46 -18.23
N GLN A 100 13.88 3.69 -18.67
CA GLN A 100 13.23 3.94 -19.96
C GLN A 100 14.02 3.48 -21.20
N TYR A 101 15.34 3.26 -21.07
CA TYR A 101 16.20 2.79 -22.17
C TYR A 101 16.27 1.27 -22.23
N ILE A 102 15.76 0.57 -21.23
CA ILE A 102 15.75 -0.89 -21.18
C ILE A 102 14.54 -1.40 -21.96
N THR A 103 14.79 -2.28 -22.93
CA THR A 103 13.75 -2.87 -23.79
C THR A 103 13.73 -4.39 -23.75
N THR A 104 14.71 -5.03 -23.09
CA THR A 104 14.79 -6.49 -22.98
C THR A 104 14.11 -6.98 -21.72
N PHE A 105 13.49 -8.17 -21.77
CA PHE A 105 12.82 -8.80 -20.65
C PHE A 105 13.72 -8.91 -19.41
N THR A 106 14.90 -9.55 -19.59
CA THR A 106 15.87 -9.75 -18.49
C THR A 106 16.36 -8.41 -17.92
N GLY A 107 16.68 -7.46 -18.81
CA GLY A 107 17.07 -6.11 -18.40
C GLY A 107 15.98 -5.41 -17.59
N PHE A 108 14.71 -5.56 -17.98
CA PHE A 108 13.60 -4.96 -17.27
C PHE A 108 13.35 -5.61 -15.89
N CYS A 109 13.51 -6.95 -15.77
CA CYS A 109 13.44 -7.64 -14.48
C CYS A 109 14.46 -7.08 -13.48
N PHE A 110 15.73 -6.97 -13.86
CA PHE A 110 16.78 -6.44 -13.00
C PHE A 110 16.66 -4.92 -12.81
N GLY A 111 16.25 -4.19 -13.83
CA GLY A 111 16.05 -2.75 -13.76
C GLY A 111 14.96 -2.37 -12.76
N ILE A 112 13.77 -2.97 -12.87
CA ILE A 112 12.65 -2.68 -11.95
C ILE A 112 12.93 -3.17 -10.53
N PHE A 113 13.58 -4.34 -10.38
CA PHE A 113 14.08 -4.81 -9.09
C PHE A 113 14.96 -3.76 -8.42
N THR A 114 15.95 -3.21 -9.16
CA THR A 114 16.89 -2.22 -8.63
C THR A 114 16.19 -0.91 -8.27
N VAL A 115 15.29 -0.42 -9.15
CA VAL A 115 14.49 0.78 -8.87
C VAL A 115 13.70 0.61 -7.57
N MET A 116 12.98 -0.50 -7.44
CA MET A 116 12.11 -0.74 -6.28
C MET A 116 12.90 -1.03 -5.00
N LEU A 117 14.04 -1.72 -5.11
CA LEU A 117 14.96 -1.91 -4.00
C LEU A 117 15.38 -0.56 -3.42
N VAL A 118 15.84 0.36 -4.27
CA VAL A 118 16.32 1.67 -3.82
C VAL A 118 15.18 2.56 -3.36
N ALA A 119 14.03 2.55 -4.06
CA ALA A 119 12.86 3.36 -3.70
C ALA A 119 12.28 2.99 -2.33
N ASP A 120 12.21 1.72 -2.00
CA ASP A 120 11.59 1.27 -0.74
C ASP A 120 12.55 1.30 0.46
N ILE A 121 13.85 1.56 0.26
CA ILE A 121 14.77 1.98 1.33
C ILE A 121 14.28 3.26 2.03
N PHE A 122 13.62 4.16 1.30
CA PHE A 122 13.07 5.41 1.82
C PHE A 122 12.06 5.22 2.95
N ARG A 123 11.19 4.20 2.83
CA ARG A 123 10.02 4.03 3.71
C ARG A 123 10.37 3.90 5.20
N PRO A 124 11.24 2.96 5.65
CA PRO A 124 11.61 2.87 7.07
C PRO A 124 12.34 4.11 7.56
N ALA A 125 13.22 4.69 6.75
CA ALA A 125 13.94 5.92 7.09
C ALA A 125 12.99 7.11 7.31
N MET A 126 11.95 7.25 6.50
CA MET A 126 10.92 8.27 6.64
C MET A 126 10.14 8.13 7.95
N PHE A 127 9.79 6.92 8.39
CA PHE A 127 9.12 6.72 9.68
C PHE A 127 10.02 7.07 10.88
N VAL A 128 11.31 6.79 10.79
CA VAL A 128 12.29 7.20 11.81
C VAL A 128 12.44 8.72 11.83
N ALA A 129 12.53 9.37 10.66
CA ALA A 129 12.52 10.82 10.50
C ALA A 129 11.28 11.46 11.13
N LEU A 130 10.11 10.90 10.84
CA LEU A 130 8.84 11.35 11.42
C LEU A 130 8.87 11.32 12.94
N SER A 131 9.40 10.24 13.52
CA SER A 131 9.57 10.12 14.97
C SER A 131 10.54 11.14 15.55
N ALA A 132 11.63 11.46 14.83
CA ALA A 132 12.64 12.45 15.24
C ALA A 132 12.10 13.89 15.19
N TYR A 133 11.27 14.21 14.19
CA TYR A 133 10.74 15.56 14.00
C TYR A 133 9.43 15.80 14.76
N SER A 134 8.71 14.75 15.18
CA SER A 134 7.46 14.89 15.90
C SER A 134 7.66 15.15 17.39
N LYS A 135 6.83 16.04 17.95
CA LYS A 135 6.70 16.15 19.42
C LYS A 135 5.97 14.92 19.95
N PRO A 136 6.29 14.42 21.16
CA PRO A 136 5.67 13.22 21.73
C PRO A 136 4.13 13.27 21.73
N GLU A 137 3.55 14.41 22.12
CA GLU A 137 2.11 14.66 22.18
C GLU A 137 1.42 14.70 20.81
N ASN A 138 2.18 14.99 19.76
CA ASN A 138 1.65 15.17 18.39
C ASN A 138 1.96 13.99 17.45
N LYS A 139 2.57 12.93 17.94
CA LYS A 139 3.07 11.82 17.12
C LYS A 139 1.98 11.19 16.24
N THR A 140 0.81 10.91 16.81
CA THR A 140 -0.33 10.36 16.06
C THR A 140 -0.79 11.30 14.96
N ARG A 141 -0.87 12.61 15.24
CA ARG A 141 -1.25 13.63 14.25
C ARG A 141 -0.23 13.74 13.11
N SER A 142 1.07 13.62 13.44
CA SER A 142 2.15 13.62 12.45
C SER A 142 2.05 12.41 11.50
N VAL A 143 1.76 11.22 12.03
CA VAL A 143 1.51 10.02 11.23
C VAL A 143 0.30 10.21 10.30
N THR A 144 -0.78 10.82 10.83
CA THR A 144 -1.97 11.11 10.03
C THR A 144 -1.66 12.05 8.87
N LEU A 145 -0.86 13.11 9.09
CA LEU A 145 -0.48 14.04 8.03
C LEU A 145 0.34 13.36 6.92
N ILE A 146 1.28 12.49 7.29
CA ILE A 146 2.05 11.67 6.31
C ILE A 146 1.11 10.76 5.51
N ARG A 147 0.15 10.09 6.15
CA ARG A 147 -0.83 9.25 5.45
C ARG A 147 -1.67 10.05 4.46
N LEU A 148 -2.12 11.24 4.85
CA LEU A 148 -2.82 12.15 3.93
C LEU A 148 -1.97 12.50 2.72
N ALA A 149 -0.69 12.83 2.93
CA ALA A 149 0.23 13.11 1.85
C ALA A 149 0.43 11.91 0.91
N ILE A 150 0.54 10.71 1.46
CA ILE A 150 0.65 9.46 0.68
C ILE A 150 -0.62 9.25 -0.16
N ASN A 151 -1.81 9.33 0.45
CA ASN A 151 -3.08 9.08 -0.25
C ASN A 151 -3.36 10.14 -1.32
N LEU A 152 -3.06 11.41 -1.03
CA LEU A 152 -3.18 12.48 -2.03
C LEU A 152 -2.20 12.29 -3.19
N GLY A 153 -0.98 11.85 -2.92
CA GLY A 153 0.00 11.49 -3.94
C GLY A 153 -0.47 10.35 -4.83
N PHE A 154 -0.99 9.28 -4.22
CA PHE A 154 -1.57 8.15 -4.97
C PHE A 154 -2.86 8.50 -5.72
N SER A 155 -3.57 9.55 -5.33
CA SER A 155 -4.67 10.09 -6.11
C SER A 155 -4.18 10.91 -7.31
N ALA A 156 -3.26 11.83 -7.08
CA ALA A 156 -2.75 12.73 -8.12
C ALA A 156 -1.90 12.01 -9.17
N GLY A 157 -1.08 11.03 -8.74
CA GLY A 157 -0.14 10.31 -9.60
C GLY A 157 -0.80 9.68 -10.84
N PRO A 158 -1.80 8.81 -10.70
CA PRO A 158 -2.45 8.17 -11.83
C PRO A 158 -3.15 9.15 -12.77
N ALA A 159 -3.82 10.19 -12.24
CA ALA A 159 -4.47 11.22 -13.06
C ALA A 159 -3.46 11.98 -13.92
N LEU A 160 -2.36 12.44 -13.30
CA LEU A 160 -1.27 13.10 -14.01
C LEU A 160 -0.56 12.14 -14.97
N GLY A 161 -0.36 10.90 -14.57
CA GLY A 161 0.24 9.86 -15.40
C GLY A 161 -0.56 9.61 -16.68
N GLY A 162 -1.89 9.49 -16.58
CA GLY A 162 -2.77 9.36 -17.74
C GLY A 162 -2.66 10.56 -18.69
N LEU A 163 -2.62 11.79 -18.16
CA LEU A 163 -2.40 13.01 -18.97
C LEU A 163 -1.02 13.02 -19.65
N ILE A 164 0.02 12.60 -18.95
CA ILE A 164 1.39 12.54 -19.50
C ILE A 164 1.45 11.52 -20.64
N ILE A 165 0.86 10.34 -20.47
CA ILE A 165 0.85 9.32 -21.52
C ILE A 165 0.14 9.85 -22.77
N THR A 166 -1.02 10.48 -22.61
CA THR A 166 -1.80 11.03 -23.73
C THR A 166 -1.04 12.10 -24.53
N ASN A 167 -0.23 12.92 -23.86
CA ASN A 167 0.44 14.06 -24.50
C ASN A 167 1.90 13.78 -24.90
N ILE A 168 2.63 12.96 -24.13
CA ILE A 168 4.08 12.74 -24.27
C ILE A 168 4.39 11.26 -24.50
N GLY A 169 3.46 10.36 -24.20
CA GLY A 169 3.65 8.92 -24.24
C GLY A 169 4.20 8.33 -22.93
N TYR A 170 4.29 7.00 -22.91
CA TYR A 170 4.70 6.26 -21.70
C TYR A 170 6.10 6.65 -21.17
N LYS A 171 7.04 7.00 -22.06
CA LYS A 171 8.38 7.44 -21.63
C LYS A 171 8.35 8.69 -20.75
N GLY A 172 7.33 9.55 -20.93
CA GLY A 172 7.13 10.73 -20.11
C GLY A 172 6.98 10.41 -18.62
N LEU A 173 6.40 9.23 -18.28
CA LEU A 173 6.25 8.80 -16.90
C LEU A 173 7.61 8.64 -16.19
N PHE A 174 8.58 7.99 -16.85
CA PHE A 174 9.91 7.79 -16.29
C PHE A 174 10.65 9.11 -16.05
N TRP A 175 10.48 10.08 -16.97
CA TRP A 175 11.02 11.42 -16.79
C TRP A 175 10.40 12.14 -15.58
N VAL A 176 9.09 12.11 -15.47
CA VAL A 176 8.40 12.83 -14.38
C VAL A 176 8.69 12.15 -13.03
N ASP A 177 8.64 10.83 -12.94
CA ASP A 177 8.99 10.09 -11.72
C ASP A 177 10.46 10.33 -11.32
N GLY A 178 11.37 10.37 -12.30
CA GLY A 178 12.77 10.69 -12.08
C GLY A 178 12.96 12.10 -11.55
N ILE A 179 12.36 13.12 -12.22
CA ILE A 179 12.45 14.53 -11.82
C ILE A 179 11.85 14.75 -10.43
N THR A 180 10.67 14.20 -10.14
CA THR A 180 10.01 14.39 -8.85
C THR A 180 10.81 13.77 -7.70
N CYS A 181 11.44 12.60 -7.89
CA CYS A 181 12.33 11.99 -6.91
C CYS A 181 13.57 12.87 -6.66
N VAL A 182 14.21 13.39 -7.70
CA VAL A 182 15.37 14.28 -7.57
C VAL A 182 14.98 15.60 -6.90
N LEU A 183 13.84 16.19 -7.27
CA LEU A 183 13.32 17.39 -6.62
C LEU A 183 13.02 17.16 -5.14
N ALA A 184 12.43 16.03 -4.80
CA ALA A 184 12.19 15.63 -3.41
C ALA A 184 13.51 15.48 -2.64
N ALA A 185 14.57 14.94 -3.25
CA ALA A 185 15.90 14.83 -2.65
C ALA A 185 16.52 16.23 -2.41
N ILE A 186 16.45 17.12 -3.39
CA ILE A 186 16.95 18.49 -3.28
C ILE A 186 16.18 19.27 -2.20
N LEU A 187 14.85 19.14 -2.17
CA LEU A 187 14.00 19.77 -1.18
C LEU A 187 14.37 19.28 0.23
N LEU A 188 14.59 17.96 0.39
CA LEU A 188 15.02 17.36 1.65
C LEU A 188 16.29 18.04 2.18
N LEU A 189 17.31 18.21 1.34
CA LEU A 189 18.55 18.87 1.72
C LEU A 189 18.38 20.33 2.15
N LYS A 190 17.46 21.05 1.49
CA LYS A 190 17.25 22.48 1.75
C LYS A 190 16.42 22.77 3.01
N VAL A 191 15.46 21.90 3.34
CA VAL A 191 14.43 22.25 4.34
C VAL A 191 14.50 21.39 5.60
N LEU A 192 15.16 20.23 5.57
CA LEU A 192 15.28 19.35 6.71
C LEU A 192 16.74 19.28 7.19
N HIS A 193 16.90 19.23 8.50
CA HIS A 193 18.20 19.02 9.15
C HIS A 193 18.18 17.74 9.99
N PRO A 194 19.26 16.96 10.04
CA PRO A 194 19.30 15.74 10.83
C PRO A 194 19.11 16.04 12.32
N LYS A 195 18.15 15.40 12.95
CA LYS A 195 17.92 15.42 14.41
C LYS A 195 18.17 14.05 14.97
N LYS A 196 18.63 13.96 16.24
CA LYS A 196 18.74 12.66 16.93
C LYS A 196 17.35 12.05 17.06
N ALA A 197 17.16 10.86 16.50
CA ALA A 197 15.93 10.10 16.70
C ALA A 197 15.82 9.74 18.19
N LYS A 198 14.70 10.08 18.82
CA LYS A 198 14.39 9.58 20.16
C LYS A 198 14.13 8.09 20.04
N VAL A 199 14.94 7.28 20.70
CA VAL A 199 14.70 5.84 20.83
C VAL A 199 13.34 5.67 21.49
N LEU A 200 12.44 4.95 20.83
CA LEU A 200 11.17 4.58 21.45
C LEU A 200 11.48 3.62 22.59
N ASP A 201 11.03 3.93 23.80
CA ASP A 201 11.04 2.99 24.90
C ASP A 201 10.27 1.74 24.48
N VAL A 202 11.00 0.70 24.13
CA VAL A 202 10.42 -0.61 23.87
C VAL A 202 10.00 -1.15 25.22
N VAL A 203 8.71 -1.26 25.44
CA VAL A 203 8.18 -1.92 26.63
C VAL A 203 8.67 -3.37 26.58
N LYS A 204 9.68 -3.67 27.41
CA LYS A 204 10.18 -5.04 27.57
C LYS A 204 9.10 -5.87 28.25
N VAL A 205 8.59 -6.86 27.54
CA VAL A 205 7.69 -7.87 28.11
C VAL A 205 8.59 -8.94 28.75
N GLU A 206 8.35 -9.28 30.01
CA GLU A 206 9.18 -10.25 30.75
C GLU A 206 9.25 -11.64 30.12
N LYS A 207 8.15 -12.10 29.48
CA LYS A 207 8.09 -13.37 28.74
C LYS A 207 7.36 -13.17 27.40
N PRO A 208 8.09 -12.72 26.36
CA PRO A 208 7.47 -12.48 25.08
C PRO A 208 7.04 -13.80 24.41
N VAL A 209 5.83 -13.83 23.89
CA VAL A 209 5.34 -14.95 23.06
C VAL A 209 5.87 -14.74 21.65
N SER A 210 6.65 -15.69 21.13
CA SER A 210 7.12 -15.65 19.74
C SER A 210 5.96 -15.68 18.77
N VAL A 211 5.98 -14.82 17.76
CA VAL A 211 4.97 -14.75 16.70
C VAL A 211 4.83 -16.07 15.95
N TYR A 212 5.94 -16.81 15.80
CA TYR A 212 5.97 -18.09 15.09
C TYR A 212 5.20 -19.19 15.83
N SER A 213 5.03 -19.08 17.14
CA SER A 213 4.25 -20.02 17.98
C SER A 213 2.77 -19.62 18.07
N ASP A 214 2.39 -18.43 17.60
CA ASP A 214 1.02 -17.93 17.68
C ASP A 214 0.15 -18.41 16.52
N LYS A 215 -0.50 -19.56 16.68
CA LYS A 215 -1.41 -20.15 15.67
C LYS A 215 -2.54 -19.20 15.24
N ILE A 216 -2.97 -18.29 16.14
CA ILE A 216 -4.00 -17.28 15.83
C ILE A 216 -3.43 -16.26 14.85
N PHE A 217 -2.17 -15.87 15.05
CA PHE A 217 -1.52 -14.93 14.15
C PHE A 217 -1.24 -15.53 12.78
N TRP A 218 -0.96 -16.82 12.68
CA TRP A 218 -0.83 -17.51 11.39
C TRP A 218 -2.12 -17.51 10.57
N LEU A 219 -3.28 -17.74 11.21
CA LEU A 219 -4.57 -17.60 10.50
C LEU A 219 -4.79 -16.17 10.00
N PHE A 220 -4.45 -15.19 10.83
CA PHE A 220 -4.50 -13.79 10.43
C PHE A 220 -3.53 -13.49 9.28
N PHE A 221 -2.30 -13.99 9.32
CA PHE A 221 -1.29 -13.85 8.29
C PHE A 221 -1.79 -14.36 6.93
N ILE A 222 -2.37 -15.57 6.90
CA ILE A 222 -2.92 -16.15 5.65
C ILE A 222 -4.06 -15.28 5.11
N ALA A 223 -4.96 -14.79 5.96
CA ALA A 223 -6.03 -13.90 5.54
C ALA A 223 -5.50 -12.58 4.99
N MET A 224 -4.42 -12.02 5.57
CA MET A 224 -3.79 -10.80 5.08
C MET A 224 -2.99 -11.02 3.79
N PHE A 225 -2.40 -12.21 3.61
CA PHE A 225 -1.81 -12.60 2.34
C PHE A 225 -2.87 -12.64 1.23
N ILE A 226 -4.04 -13.24 1.48
CA ILE A 226 -5.15 -13.29 0.52
C ILE A 226 -5.67 -11.88 0.22
N PHE A 227 -5.82 -11.03 1.24
CA PHE A 227 -6.22 -9.64 1.04
C PHE A 227 -5.20 -8.89 0.18
N GLY A 228 -3.92 -8.97 0.51
CA GLY A 228 -2.86 -8.34 -0.28
C GLY A 228 -2.80 -8.86 -1.71
N PHE A 229 -2.98 -10.18 -1.90
CA PHE A 229 -2.97 -10.82 -3.21
C PHE A 229 -4.09 -10.28 -4.12
N THR A 230 -5.30 -10.19 -3.62
CA THR A 230 -6.44 -9.64 -4.37
C THR A 230 -6.31 -8.14 -4.57
N PHE A 231 -5.84 -7.41 -3.57
CA PHE A 231 -5.61 -5.97 -3.65
C PHE A 231 -4.61 -5.58 -4.74
N MET A 232 -3.50 -6.33 -4.88
CA MET A 232 -2.45 -6.02 -5.87
C MET A 232 -2.94 -6.13 -7.32
N GLN A 233 -4.04 -6.84 -7.60
CA GLN A 233 -4.61 -6.93 -8.94
C GLN A 233 -5.07 -5.56 -9.47
N TYR A 234 -5.47 -4.65 -8.60
CA TYR A 234 -5.87 -3.29 -8.98
C TYR A 234 -4.72 -2.46 -9.58
N PHE A 235 -3.49 -2.86 -9.31
CA PHE A 235 -2.30 -2.18 -9.84
C PHE A 235 -1.62 -2.93 -11.01
N SER A 236 -2.03 -4.17 -11.28
CA SER A 236 -1.42 -4.97 -12.35
C SER A 236 -2.39 -5.37 -13.45
N THR A 237 -3.43 -6.13 -13.12
CA THR A 237 -4.35 -6.71 -14.11
C THR A 237 -5.51 -5.79 -14.47
N MET A 238 -5.99 -4.97 -13.51
CA MET A 238 -7.10 -4.04 -13.75
C MET A 238 -6.82 -2.99 -14.83
N PRO A 239 -5.66 -2.33 -14.89
CA PRO A 239 -5.38 -1.38 -15.96
C PRO A 239 -5.46 -2.02 -17.36
N LEU A 240 -4.99 -3.26 -17.49
CA LEU A 240 -5.11 -4.02 -18.75
C LEU A 240 -6.57 -4.34 -19.07
N TYR A 241 -7.37 -4.78 -18.09
CA TYR A 241 -8.81 -5.01 -18.28
C TYR A 241 -9.53 -3.76 -18.74
N TYR A 242 -9.24 -2.61 -18.13
CA TYR A 242 -9.85 -1.34 -18.53
C TYR A 242 -9.47 -0.98 -19.97
N LYS A 243 -8.24 -1.25 -20.39
CA LYS A 243 -7.78 -1.00 -21.75
C LYS A 243 -8.35 -1.99 -22.76
N ASP A 244 -8.24 -3.30 -22.49
CA ASP A 244 -8.48 -4.36 -23.48
C ASP A 244 -9.96 -4.72 -23.64
N ILE A 245 -10.72 -4.67 -22.53
CA ILE A 245 -12.13 -5.10 -22.51
C ILE A 245 -13.08 -3.90 -22.46
N ARG A 246 -12.68 -2.83 -21.80
CA ARG A 246 -13.52 -1.65 -21.63
C ARG A 246 -13.15 -0.49 -22.54
N PHE A 247 -12.05 -0.63 -23.29
CA PHE A 247 -11.55 0.31 -24.30
C PHE A 247 -11.31 1.72 -23.76
N LEU A 248 -10.98 1.85 -22.47
CA LEU A 248 -10.69 3.13 -21.85
C LEU A 248 -9.33 3.67 -22.33
N SER A 249 -9.26 4.98 -22.48
CA SER A 249 -8.00 5.70 -22.66
C SER A 249 -7.16 5.66 -21.37
N GLU A 250 -5.86 5.87 -21.50
CA GLU A 250 -4.95 5.94 -20.35
C GLU A 250 -5.34 7.07 -19.39
N PHE A 251 -5.90 8.15 -19.90
CA PHE A 251 -6.45 9.23 -19.09
C PHE A 251 -7.65 8.77 -18.24
N GLU A 252 -8.61 8.08 -18.84
CA GLU A 252 -9.78 7.56 -18.13
C GLU A 252 -9.39 6.51 -17.08
N ILE A 253 -8.40 5.64 -17.39
CA ILE A 253 -7.82 4.69 -16.44
C ILE A 253 -7.18 5.45 -15.26
N GLY A 254 -6.39 6.48 -15.55
CA GLY A 254 -5.79 7.35 -14.55
C GLY A 254 -6.82 8.04 -13.66
N MET A 255 -7.93 8.52 -14.24
CA MET A 255 -9.03 9.15 -13.49
C MET A 255 -9.75 8.16 -12.58
N LEU A 256 -10.00 6.91 -13.02
CA LEU A 256 -10.57 5.87 -12.17
C LEU A 256 -9.68 5.56 -10.96
N MET A 257 -8.37 5.46 -11.18
CA MET A 257 -7.42 5.21 -10.08
C MET A 257 -7.28 6.43 -9.16
N ALA A 258 -7.31 7.64 -9.73
CA ALA A 258 -7.33 8.88 -8.96
C ALA A 258 -8.58 9.00 -8.08
N PHE A 259 -9.72 8.55 -8.57
CA PHE A 259 -10.96 8.50 -7.82
C PHE A 259 -10.83 7.65 -6.54
N ASN A 260 -10.16 6.49 -6.60
CA ASN A 260 -9.84 5.69 -5.41
C ASN A 260 -9.10 6.53 -4.36
N GLY A 261 -7.95 7.09 -4.73
CA GLY A 261 -7.13 7.88 -3.79
C GLY A 261 -7.84 9.13 -3.25
N PHE A 262 -8.61 9.83 -4.09
CA PHE A 262 -9.41 10.98 -3.67
C PHE A 262 -10.52 10.58 -2.68
N PHE A 263 -11.21 9.47 -2.95
CA PHE A 263 -12.26 8.95 -2.07
C PHE A 263 -11.71 8.58 -0.70
N ILE A 264 -10.54 7.93 -0.65
CA ILE A 264 -9.82 7.63 0.60
C ILE A 264 -9.48 8.93 1.34
N PHE A 265 -8.87 9.90 0.65
CA PHE A 265 -8.49 11.16 1.25
C PHE A 265 -9.65 11.87 1.95
N VAL A 266 -10.83 11.86 1.33
CA VAL A 266 -12.03 12.56 1.87
C VAL A 266 -12.72 11.74 2.96
N PHE A 267 -12.90 10.44 2.76
CA PHE A 267 -13.84 9.63 3.54
C PHE A 267 -13.19 8.67 4.55
N GLU A 268 -11.88 8.36 4.46
CA GLU A 268 -11.24 7.38 5.35
C GLU A 268 -11.40 7.76 6.82
N MET A 269 -11.06 8.99 7.19
CA MET A 269 -11.11 9.42 8.59
C MET A 269 -12.52 9.44 9.18
N PRO A 270 -13.55 10.01 8.51
CA PRO A 270 -14.93 9.90 8.97
C PRO A 270 -15.41 8.47 9.14
N LEU A 271 -15.10 7.59 8.17
CA LEU A 271 -15.49 6.18 8.20
C LEU A 271 -14.83 5.44 9.38
N ILE A 272 -13.53 5.61 9.56
CA ILE A 272 -12.80 4.96 10.65
C ILE A 272 -13.30 5.42 12.02
N ASN A 273 -13.52 6.73 12.20
CA ASN A 273 -14.07 7.25 13.47
C ASN A 273 -15.46 6.66 13.78
N TRP A 274 -16.30 6.56 12.77
CA TRP A 274 -17.63 5.93 12.93
C TRP A 274 -17.53 4.44 13.31
N LEU A 275 -16.64 3.69 12.64
CA LEU A 275 -16.43 2.26 12.88
C LEU A 275 -15.80 1.97 14.24
N VAL A 276 -14.85 2.77 14.70
CA VAL A 276 -14.23 2.64 16.03
C VAL A 276 -15.28 2.82 17.12
N ASN A 277 -16.18 3.82 16.98
CA ASN A 277 -17.26 4.09 17.93
C ASN A 277 -18.34 2.99 17.92
N SER A 278 -18.42 2.18 16.86
CA SER A 278 -19.40 1.09 16.75
C SER A 278 -19.11 -0.12 17.67
N LYS A 279 -17.97 -0.13 18.39
CA LYS A 279 -17.51 -1.21 19.28
C LYS A 279 -17.46 -2.61 18.63
N ARG A 280 -17.43 -2.68 17.29
CA ARG A 280 -17.34 -3.95 16.57
C ARG A 280 -15.94 -4.56 16.69
N SER A 281 -15.85 -5.88 16.66
CA SER A 281 -14.57 -6.59 16.63
C SER A 281 -13.75 -6.20 15.38
N LYS A 282 -12.46 -5.92 15.56
CA LYS A 282 -11.55 -5.60 14.45
C LYS A 282 -11.54 -6.68 13.38
N VAL A 283 -11.50 -7.96 13.80
CA VAL A 283 -11.54 -9.09 12.86
C VAL A 283 -12.82 -9.11 12.03
N LYS A 284 -13.97 -8.74 12.62
CA LYS A 284 -15.24 -8.62 11.88
C LYS A 284 -15.18 -7.49 10.86
N LEU A 285 -14.55 -6.37 11.18
CA LEU A 285 -14.37 -5.25 10.25
C LEU A 285 -13.40 -5.60 9.11
N ILE A 286 -12.31 -6.30 9.41
CA ILE A 286 -11.38 -6.79 8.38
C ILE A 286 -12.09 -7.76 7.43
N ALA A 287 -12.90 -8.68 7.98
CA ALA A 287 -13.70 -9.61 7.16
C ALA A 287 -14.70 -8.88 6.25
N LEU A 288 -15.35 -7.82 6.77
CA LEU A 288 -16.22 -6.97 5.96
C LEU A 288 -15.45 -6.27 4.84
N GLY A 289 -14.27 -5.72 5.14
CA GLY A 289 -13.43 -5.07 4.13
C GLY A 289 -13.02 -6.04 3.01
N LEU A 290 -12.55 -7.24 3.37
CA LEU A 290 -12.19 -8.27 2.39
C LEU A 290 -13.41 -8.78 1.60
N PHE A 291 -14.58 -8.85 2.22
CA PHE A 291 -15.82 -9.20 1.52
C PHE A 291 -16.21 -8.14 0.48
N LEU A 292 -16.04 -6.85 0.80
CA LEU A 292 -16.26 -5.77 -0.18
C LEU A 292 -15.26 -5.86 -1.34
N VAL A 293 -14.01 -6.23 -1.08
CA VAL A 293 -13.03 -6.52 -2.14
C VAL A 293 -13.47 -7.71 -3.01
N ALA A 294 -14.05 -8.76 -2.42
CA ALA A 294 -14.62 -9.86 -3.21
C ALA A 294 -15.75 -9.37 -4.14
N ILE A 295 -16.66 -8.54 -3.63
CA ILE A 295 -17.75 -7.95 -4.42
C ILE A 295 -17.17 -7.10 -5.55
N SER A 296 -16.09 -6.36 -5.32
CA SER A 296 -15.49 -5.47 -6.33
C SER A 296 -15.05 -6.19 -7.60
N PHE A 297 -14.67 -7.46 -7.51
CA PHE A 297 -14.32 -8.29 -8.66
C PHE A 297 -15.53 -8.91 -9.34
N VAL A 298 -16.43 -9.51 -8.56
CA VAL A 298 -17.57 -10.24 -9.17
C VAL A 298 -18.52 -9.31 -9.93
N VAL A 299 -18.70 -8.07 -9.47
CA VAL A 299 -19.60 -7.11 -10.16
C VAL A 299 -19.15 -6.76 -11.57
N LEU A 300 -17.83 -6.88 -11.87
CA LEU A 300 -17.29 -6.59 -13.20
C LEU A 300 -17.79 -7.55 -14.29
N ASN A 301 -18.24 -8.74 -13.87
CA ASN A 301 -18.76 -9.77 -14.78
C ASN A 301 -20.26 -9.64 -15.03
N PHE A 302 -20.99 -8.76 -14.33
CA PHE A 302 -22.46 -8.70 -14.46
C PHE A 302 -22.96 -7.88 -15.62
N THR A 303 -22.20 -6.89 -16.07
CA THR A 303 -22.63 -5.99 -17.14
C THR A 303 -21.47 -5.30 -17.84
N ASN A 304 -21.73 -4.91 -19.08
CA ASN A 304 -20.80 -4.10 -19.87
C ASN A 304 -20.98 -2.59 -19.69
N TRP A 305 -21.95 -2.17 -18.89
CA TRP A 305 -22.16 -0.76 -18.59
C TRP A 305 -20.93 -0.17 -17.88
N LEU A 306 -20.40 0.94 -18.40
CA LEU A 306 -19.15 1.56 -17.87
C LEU A 306 -19.25 1.98 -16.40
N GLY A 307 -20.44 2.34 -15.92
CA GLY A 307 -20.65 2.70 -14.51
C GLY A 307 -20.32 1.58 -13.52
N ILE A 308 -20.28 0.30 -13.97
CA ILE A 308 -19.89 -0.83 -13.12
C ILE A 308 -18.45 -0.74 -12.65
N LEU A 309 -17.59 -0.07 -13.43
CA LEU A 309 -16.19 0.15 -13.06
C LEU A 309 -16.06 1.07 -11.83
N LEU A 310 -16.89 2.13 -11.79
CA LEU A 310 -16.96 3.01 -10.61
C LEU A 310 -17.54 2.27 -9.39
N ILE A 311 -18.55 1.44 -9.60
CA ILE A 311 -19.16 0.64 -8.53
C ILE A 311 -18.13 -0.37 -7.98
N GLY A 312 -17.43 -1.09 -8.86
CA GLY A 312 -16.35 -2.00 -8.46
C GLY A 312 -15.25 -1.26 -7.71
N MET A 313 -14.80 -0.10 -8.22
CA MET A 313 -13.80 0.73 -7.55
C MET A 313 -14.29 1.22 -6.18
N LEU A 314 -15.55 1.61 -6.02
CA LEU A 314 -16.11 2.00 -4.73
C LEU A 314 -16.09 0.86 -3.71
N PHE A 315 -16.50 -0.35 -4.09
CA PHE A 315 -16.43 -1.52 -3.21
C PHE A 315 -14.99 -1.81 -2.79
N MET A 316 -14.06 -1.76 -3.73
CA MET A 316 -12.64 -1.93 -3.47
C MET A 316 -12.14 -0.86 -2.48
N THR A 317 -12.42 0.42 -2.76
CA THR A 317 -11.98 1.56 -1.95
C THR A 317 -12.51 1.50 -0.53
N ILE A 318 -13.80 1.22 -0.34
CA ILE A 318 -14.40 1.07 0.99
C ILE A 318 -13.79 -0.15 1.71
N GLY A 319 -13.59 -1.23 0.97
CA GLY A 319 -12.95 -2.45 1.49
C GLY A 319 -11.56 -2.18 2.04
N GLU A 320 -10.70 -1.47 1.30
CA GLU A 320 -9.35 -1.14 1.73
C GLU A 320 -9.34 -0.14 2.90
N MET A 321 -10.19 0.89 2.87
CA MET A 321 -10.33 1.88 3.95
C MET A 321 -10.68 1.22 5.29
N ILE A 322 -11.43 0.11 5.26
CA ILE A 322 -11.77 -0.66 6.45
C ILE A 322 -10.64 -1.65 6.78
N ALA A 323 -10.21 -2.46 5.82
CA ALA A 323 -9.32 -3.57 6.10
C ALA A 323 -7.93 -3.13 6.58
N PHE A 324 -7.28 -2.15 5.94
CA PHE A 324 -5.91 -1.76 6.28
C PHE A 324 -5.76 -1.19 7.71
N PRO A 325 -6.56 -0.20 8.17
CA PRO A 325 -6.37 0.34 9.51
C PRO A 325 -6.66 -0.67 10.61
N PHE A 326 -7.71 -1.49 10.43
CA PHE A 326 -8.09 -2.46 11.44
C PHE A 326 -7.17 -3.68 11.48
N SER A 327 -6.60 -4.11 10.34
CA SER A 327 -5.60 -5.19 10.30
C SER A 327 -4.27 -4.75 10.95
N ASN A 328 -3.80 -3.54 10.65
CA ASN A 328 -2.63 -2.96 11.30
C ASN A 328 -2.83 -2.87 12.82
N SER A 329 -4.00 -2.37 13.25
CA SER A 329 -4.36 -2.27 14.67
C SER A 329 -4.46 -3.63 15.35
N PHE A 330 -4.98 -4.67 14.68
CA PHE A 330 -5.02 -6.03 15.21
C PHE A 330 -3.61 -6.61 15.41
N ALA A 331 -2.72 -6.44 14.42
CA ALA A 331 -1.33 -6.88 14.52
C ALA A 331 -0.59 -6.22 15.68
N LEU A 332 -0.73 -4.89 15.84
CA LEU A 332 -0.15 -4.14 16.95
C LEU A 332 -0.65 -4.60 18.32
N GLU A 333 -1.97 -4.80 18.47
CA GLU A 333 -2.53 -5.28 19.73
C GLU A 333 -2.09 -6.70 20.07
N ARG A 334 -2.01 -7.56 19.06
CA ARG A 334 -1.55 -8.93 19.26
C ARG A 334 -0.10 -8.97 19.72
N GLY A 335 0.74 -8.08 19.16
CA GLY A 335 2.14 -7.91 19.51
C GLY A 335 2.39 -7.43 20.95
N LYS A 336 1.40 -6.88 21.67
CA LYS A 336 1.54 -6.51 23.10
C LYS A 336 1.83 -7.69 24.01
N LYS A 337 1.52 -8.92 23.58
CA LYS A 337 1.79 -10.17 24.31
C LYS A 337 3.16 -10.76 24.00
N GLY A 338 3.94 -10.13 23.14
CA GLY A 338 5.21 -10.60 22.67
C GLY A 338 6.10 -9.47 22.21
N ASN A 339 6.92 -9.72 21.18
CA ASN A 339 7.74 -8.73 20.52
C ASN A 339 6.93 -8.02 19.43
N GLN A 340 6.45 -6.80 19.68
CA GLN A 340 5.64 -6.03 18.72
C GLN A 340 6.30 -5.91 17.34
N GLY A 341 7.63 -5.79 17.30
CA GLY A 341 8.39 -5.72 16.07
C GLY A 341 8.24 -6.97 15.21
N GLU A 342 8.30 -8.17 15.81
CA GLU A 342 8.14 -9.44 15.08
C GLU A 342 6.72 -9.59 14.50
N TYR A 343 5.68 -9.21 15.28
CA TYR A 343 4.30 -9.26 14.81
C TYR A 343 4.05 -8.30 13.65
N MET A 344 4.61 -7.09 13.71
CA MET A 344 4.49 -6.11 12.62
C MET A 344 5.31 -6.51 11.40
N ALA A 345 6.49 -7.07 11.59
CA ALA A 345 7.30 -7.60 10.49
C ALA A 345 6.58 -8.73 9.76
N MET A 346 5.98 -9.67 10.50
CA MET A 346 5.22 -10.76 9.91
C MET A 346 3.94 -10.27 9.21
N TYR A 347 3.25 -9.26 9.78
CA TYR A 347 2.14 -8.59 9.10
C TYR A 347 2.58 -7.96 7.76
N ALA A 348 3.69 -7.23 7.76
CA ALA A 348 4.23 -6.64 6.53
C ALA A 348 4.64 -7.71 5.51
N MET A 349 5.23 -8.82 5.99
CA MET A 349 5.63 -9.96 5.15
C MET A 349 4.45 -10.58 4.39
N SER A 350 3.23 -10.61 4.97
CA SER A 350 2.05 -11.13 4.28
C SER A 350 1.75 -10.35 2.99
N PHE A 351 1.84 -9.04 3.01
CA PHE A 351 1.66 -8.19 1.82
C PHE A 351 2.83 -8.28 0.84
N SER A 352 4.03 -8.42 1.36
CA SER A 352 5.23 -8.58 0.53
C SER A 352 5.20 -9.88 -0.28
N LEU A 353 4.86 -11.00 0.36
CA LEU A 353 4.66 -12.26 -0.33
C LEU A 353 3.49 -12.19 -1.32
N ALA A 354 2.38 -11.56 -0.91
CA ALA A 354 1.25 -11.33 -1.79
C ALA A 354 1.67 -10.57 -3.06
N SER A 355 2.46 -9.51 -2.94
CA SER A 355 2.96 -8.74 -4.07
C SER A 355 3.81 -9.57 -5.04
N ILE A 356 4.67 -10.45 -4.52
CA ILE A 356 5.53 -11.30 -5.38
C ILE A 356 4.69 -12.25 -6.22
N PHE A 357 3.69 -12.92 -5.60
CA PHE A 357 2.93 -13.98 -6.27
C PHE A 357 1.73 -13.47 -7.05
N SER A 358 1.06 -12.40 -6.59
CA SER A 358 -0.22 -11.96 -7.16
C SER A 358 -0.12 -11.49 -8.59
N HIS A 359 0.92 -10.73 -8.92
CA HIS A 359 1.10 -10.16 -10.26
C HIS A 359 1.27 -11.24 -11.32
N ASN A 360 2.18 -12.18 -11.07
CA ASN A 360 2.44 -13.28 -11.99
C ASN A 360 1.21 -14.18 -12.13
N THR A 361 0.60 -14.60 -11.01
CA THR A 361 -0.61 -15.44 -11.04
C THR A 361 -1.75 -14.76 -11.79
N GLY A 362 -2.02 -13.47 -11.51
CA GLY A 362 -3.08 -12.73 -12.20
C GLY A 362 -2.86 -12.65 -13.71
N MET A 363 -1.64 -12.34 -14.15
CA MET A 363 -1.30 -12.27 -15.57
C MET A 363 -1.43 -13.62 -16.27
N GLN A 364 -0.91 -14.69 -15.67
CA GLN A 364 -1.06 -16.04 -16.24
C GLN A 364 -2.51 -16.52 -16.28
N MET A 365 -3.33 -16.15 -15.31
CA MET A 365 -4.75 -16.50 -15.31
C MET A 365 -5.50 -15.78 -16.43
N ILE A 366 -5.20 -14.49 -16.65
CA ILE A 366 -5.80 -13.73 -17.76
C ILE A 366 -5.36 -14.34 -19.09
N ASP A 367 -4.11 -14.67 -19.24
CA ASP A 367 -3.53 -15.24 -20.47
C ASP A 367 -4.18 -16.59 -20.83
N LYS A 368 -4.38 -17.47 -19.84
CA LYS A 368 -4.88 -18.82 -20.05
C LYS A 368 -6.40 -18.95 -20.04
N PHE A 369 -7.09 -18.18 -19.21
CA PHE A 369 -8.50 -18.35 -18.91
C PHE A 369 -9.35 -17.09 -19.16
N GLY A 370 -8.72 -15.96 -19.49
CA GLY A 370 -9.36 -14.69 -19.71
C GLY A 370 -9.75 -13.93 -18.44
N TYR A 371 -10.28 -12.72 -18.62
CA TYR A 371 -10.60 -11.81 -17.51
C TYR A 371 -11.76 -12.29 -16.67
N GLU A 372 -12.83 -12.79 -17.29
CA GLU A 372 -14.05 -13.22 -16.58
C GLU A 372 -13.74 -14.30 -15.54
N PHE A 373 -13.05 -15.36 -15.95
CA PHE A 373 -12.62 -16.43 -15.04
C PHE A 373 -11.72 -15.89 -13.94
N THR A 374 -10.79 -14.99 -14.27
CA THR A 374 -9.86 -14.39 -13.32
C THR A 374 -10.61 -13.63 -12.23
N TRP A 375 -11.67 -12.87 -12.58
CA TRP A 375 -12.47 -12.15 -11.59
C TRP A 375 -13.25 -13.09 -10.67
N TYR A 376 -13.83 -14.17 -11.20
CA TYR A 376 -14.47 -15.21 -10.36
C TYR A 376 -13.46 -15.87 -9.43
N PHE A 377 -12.26 -16.18 -9.91
CA PHE A 377 -11.20 -16.74 -9.07
C PHE A 377 -10.79 -15.77 -7.96
N MET A 378 -10.55 -14.49 -8.28
CA MET A 378 -10.20 -13.48 -7.26
C MET A 378 -11.31 -13.32 -6.22
N THR A 379 -12.57 -13.36 -6.66
CA THR A 379 -13.73 -13.35 -5.77
C THR A 379 -13.73 -14.56 -4.83
N ALA A 380 -13.58 -15.78 -5.37
CA ALA A 380 -13.55 -17.01 -4.59
C ALA A 380 -12.38 -17.02 -3.59
N PHE A 381 -11.21 -16.54 -4.02
CA PHE A 381 -10.02 -16.44 -3.17
C PHE A 381 -10.22 -15.43 -2.04
N ALA A 382 -10.81 -14.27 -2.31
CA ALA A 382 -11.17 -13.29 -1.29
C ALA A 382 -12.21 -13.85 -0.30
N VAL A 383 -13.23 -14.57 -0.77
CA VAL A 383 -14.24 -15.24 0.06
C VAL A 383 -13.60 -16.30 0.96
N LEU A 384 -12.61 -17.05 0.47
CA LEU A 384 -11.81 -17.96 1.30
C LEU A 384 -11.14 -17.20 2.44
N GLY A 385 -10.53 -16.04 2.17
CA GLY A 385 -9.95 -15.17 3.19
C GLY A 385 -10.98 -14.71 4.23
N VAL A 386 -12.19 -14.34 3.80
CA VAL A 386 -13.31 -14.03 4.70
C VAL A 386 -13.65 -15.22 5.59
N GLY A 387 -13.72 -16.43 5.03
CA GLY A 387 -13.94 -17.66 5.78
C GLY A 387 -12.90 -17.89 6.88
N ILE A 388 -11.62 -17.69 6.57
CA ILE A 388 -10.51 -17.77 7.54
C ILE A 388 -10.69 -16.74 8.67
N LEU A 389 -11.08 -15.49 8.34
CA LEU A 389 -11.33 -14.45 9.34
C LEU A 389 -12.55 -14.76 10.22
N VAL A 390 -13.59 -15.39 9.68
CA VAL A 390 -14.75 -15.86 10.46
C VAL A 390 -14.35 -16.98 11.43
N ILE A 391 -13.51 -17.93 10.99
CA ILE A 391 -12.94 -18.97 11.86
C ILE A 391 -12.11 -18.33 12.98
N LEU A 392 -11.24 -17.38 12.63
CA LEU A 392 -10.44 -16.63 13.59
C LEU A 392 -11.30 -15.91 14.63
N LEU A 393 -12.39 -15.27 14.18
CA LEU A 393 -13.34 -14.60 15.07
C LEU A 393 -13.98 -15.57 16.08
N LYS A 394 -14.44 -16.74 15.61
CA LYS A 394 -15.01 -17.79 16.48
C LYS A 394 -14.02 -18.29 17.52
N ILE A 395 -12.74 -18.50 17.12
CA ILE A 395 -11.67 -18.93 18.04
C ILE A 395 -11.43 -17.88 19.12
N LEU A 396 -11.38 -16.60 18.76
CA LEU A 396 -11.17 -15.50 19.69
C LEU A 396 -12.33 -15.37 20.68
N GLN A 397 -13.58 -15.48 20.22
CA GLN A 397 -14.78 -15.46 21.06
C GLN A 397 -14.78 -16.62 22.06
N LYS A 398 -14.49 -17.85 21.63
CA LYS A 398 -14.41 -19.01 22.50
C LYS A 398 -13.33 -18.87 23.58
N LYS A 399 -12.17 -18.29 23.25
CA LYS A 399 -11.13 -17.99 24.25
C LYS A 399 -11.56 -16.94 25.26
N ALA A 400 -12.26 -15.87 24.81
CA ALA A 400 -12.77 -14.83 25.69
C ALA A 400 -13.82 -15.35 26.66
N THR A 401 -14.74 -16.23 26.21
CA THR A 401 -15.75 -16.87 27.07
C THR A 401 -15.10 -17.78 28.12
N LYS A 402 -14.12 -18.62 27.72
CA LYS A 402 -13.39 -19.48 28.68
C LYS A 402 -12.66 -18.67 29.76
N ALA A 403 -12.00 -17.56 29.36
CA ALA A 403 -11.32 -16.69 30.32
C ALA A 403 -12.28 -16.01 31.31
N LYS A 404 -13.49 -15.67 30.89
CA LYS A 404 -14.52 -15.12 31.80
C LYS A 404 -15.03 -16.16 32.81
N VAL A 405 -15.24 -17.40 32.37
CA VAL A 405 -15.69 -18.48 33.24
C VAL A 405 -14.62 -18.83 34.29
N SER A 406 -13.34 -18.88 33.92
CA SER A 406 -12.23 -19.14 34.84
C SER A 406 -11.93 -18.01 35.84
N LEU A 407 -12.48 -16.81 35.65
CA LEU A 407 -12.37 -15.69 36.61
C LEU A 407 -13.57 -15.64 37.59
N GLN A 408 -14.62 -16.42 37.31
CA GLN A 408 -15.83 -16.51 38.15
C GLN A 408 -15.87 -17.79 39.00
N SER A 409 -14.98 -18.76 38.67
CA SER A 409 -14.70 -19.97 39.49
C SER A 409 -13.49 -19.74 40.38
#